data_08d3d23297c64a6afbf9baf8cc9d7b92
#
_entry.id   08d3d23297c64a6afbf9baf8cc9d7b92
#
_cell.length_a   1.000
_cell.length_b   1.000
_cell.length_c   1.000
_cell.angle_alpha   90.00
_cell.angle_beta   90.00
_cell.angle_gamma   90.00
#
_symmetry.space_group_name_H-M   'P 1'
#
loop_
_entity.id
_entity.type
_entity.pdbx_description
1 polymer ?
#
loop_
_entity_poly.entity_id
_entity_poly.type
_entity_poly.pdbx_seq_one_letter_code
_entity_poly.pdbx_strand_id
1 'polypeptide(L)'
;MLKILLKRQLYEFNRSFFYDTKKGKSRSKFASAAFIVLYALLMVCVLGGMFAFCAYQLANPLRAAGLDWLYFALFGIIGLMFGVFGSVFNTYAALYKANDNDLLLSLPVPVGSILLSRLLGVYLMGLMFSAVVFVPAAIVYLCIDFSVGTLLGCILGMLSISVFVFVLSCAFALWLWTVSIIL
;
A
#
# COMPACT_ATOMS: atom_id res chain seq x y z
N MET A 1 15.20 -17.77 -7.69
CA MET A 1 13.91 -17.76 -8.38
C MET A 1 12.97 -16.67 -7.86
N LEU A 2 12.70 -16.58 -6.57
CA LEU A 2 11.82 -15.55 -5.96
C LEU A 2 12.21 -14.11 -6.38
N LYS A 3 13.51 -13.79 -6.39
CA LYS A 3 14.05 -12.48 -6.77
C LYS A 3 13.75 -12.10 -8.23
N ILE A 4 13.69 -13.08 -9.12
CA ILE A 4 13.35 -12.88 -10.54
C ILE A 4 11.84 -12.65 -10.72
N LEU A 5 11.02 -13.40 -9.99
CA LEU A 5 9.56 -13.26 -9.98
C LEU A 5 9.12 -11.91 -9.40
N LEU A 6 9.72 -11.49 -8.28
CA LEU A 6 9.50 -10.16 -7.69
C LEU A 6 9.91 -9.03 -8.65
N LYS A 7 11.06 -9.16 -9.31
CA LYS A 7 11.53 -8.19 -10.30
C LYS A 7 10.59 -8.12 -11.51
N ARG A 8 10.03 -9.25 -11.93
CA ARG A 8 9.06 -9.31 -13.02
C ARG A 8 7.74 -8.64 -12.63
N GLN A 9 7.25 -8.90 -11.44
CA GLN A 9 6.00 -8.31 -10.93
C GLN A 9 6.11 -6.79 -10.76
N LEU A 10 7.25 -6.29 -10.25
CA LEU A 10 7.57 -4.86 -10.22
C LEU A 10 7.70 -4.26 -11.64
N TYR A 11 8.21 -5.03 -12.59
CA TYR A 11 8.35 -4.58 -13.97
C TYR A 11 6.99 -4.53 -14.70
N GLU A 12 6.09 -5.48 -14.46
CA GLU A 12 4.73 -5.50 -15.03
C GLU A 12 3.87 -4.37 -14.48
N PHE A 13 3.99 -4.09 -13.18
CA PHE A 13 3.34 -2.94 -12.55
C PHE A 13 3.81 -1.63 -13.21
N ASN A 14 5.09 -1.52 -13.47
CA ASN A 14 5.69 -0.35 -14.10
C ASN A 14 5.37 -0.26 -15.61
N ARG A 15 5.19 -1.40 -16.31
CA ARG A 15 4.88 -1.46 -17.74
C ARG A 15 3.54 -0.83 -18.09
N SER A 16 2.53 -0.98 -17.23
CA SER A 16 1.21 -0.37 -17.40
C SER A 16 1.28 1.17 -17.53
N PHE A 17 2.26 1.80 -16.87
CA PHE A 17 2.49 3.24 -16.93
C PHE A 17 3.35 3.70 -18.12
N PHE A 18 4.13 2.79 -18.75
CA PHE A 18 5.04 3.13 -19.85
C PHE A 18 4.39 3.06 -21.24
N TYR A 19 3.22 2.44 -21.37
CA TYR A 19 2.54 2.28 -22.65
C TYR A 19 1.38 3.28 -22.76
N ASP A 20 1.53 4.26 -23.66
CA ASP A 20 0.42 5.14 -24.05
C ASP A 20 -0.40 4.44 -25.14
N THR A 21 -1.55 3.86 -24.77
CA THR A 21 -2.45 3.09 -25.64
C THR A 21 -3.05 3.91 -26.78
N LYS A 22 -2.97 5.26 -26.72
CA LYS A 22 -3.58 6.15 -27.73
C LYS A 22 -2.64 6.58 -28.87
N LYS A 23 -1.33 6.45 -28.75
CA LYS A 23 -0.38 6.99 -29.75
C LYS A 23 0.64 5.99 -30.31
N GLY A 24 0.68 4.73 -29.89
CA GLY A 24 1.57 3.70 -30.46
C GLY A 24 3.08 4.02 -30.42
N LYS A 25 3.48 5.11 -29.78
CA LYS A 25 4.88 5.55 -29.65
C LYS A 25 5.35 5.37 -28.21
N SER A 26 6.43 4.64 -28.03
CA SER A 26 7.08 4.57 -26.71
C SER A 26 7.59 5.97 -26.32
N ARG A 27 7.07 6.53 -25.23
CA ARG A 27 7.67 7.70 -24.61
C ARG A 27 9.10 7.37 -24.23
N SER A 28 10.02 8.34 -24.35
CA SER A 28 11.37 8.21 -23.83
C SER A 28 11.30 7.65 -22.40
N LYS A 29 12.02 6.56 -22.11
CA LYS A 29 12.03 5.88 -20.80
C LYS A 29 12.27 6.88 -19.66
N PHE A 30 13.08 7.90 -19.92
CA PHE A 30 13.36 8.97 -18.96
C PHE A 30 12.16 9.88 -18.70
N ALA A 31 11.45 10.31 -19.73
CA ALA A 31 10.26 11.18 -19.59
C ALA A 31 9.10 10.46 -18.88
N SER A 32 8.93 9.16 -19.16
CA SER A 32 7.90 8.35 -18.50
C SER A 32 8.24 8.12 -17.02
N ALA A 33 9.49 7.80 -16.70
CA ALA A 33 9.96 7.65 -15.32
C ALA A 33 9.84 8.97 -14.54
N ALA A 34 10.23 10.10 -15.13
CA ALA A 34 10.08 11.40 -14.52
C ALA A 34 8.62 11.76 -14.24
N PHE A 35 7.70 11.42 -15.15
CA PHE A 35 6.27 11.66 -14.95
C PHE A 35 5.69 10.81 -13.82
N ILE A 36 6.08 9.54 -13.71
CA ILE A 36 5.65 8.66 -12.61
C ILE A 36 6.16 9.17 -11.28
N VAL A 37 7.45 9.55 -11.20
CA VAL A 37 8.04 10.10 -9.98
C VAL A 37 7.37 11.41 -9.59
N LEU A 38 7.13 12.31 -10.55
CA LEU A 38 6.42 13.57 -10.30
C LEU A 38 5.01 13.34 -9.79
N TYR A 39 4.26 12.41 -10.40
CA TYR A 39 2.90 12.07 -9.98
C TYR A 39 2.88 11.44 -8.59
N ALA A 40 3.77 10.51 -8.29
CA ALA A 40 3.90 9.89 -6.98
C ALA A 40 4.27 10.93 -5.90
N LEU A 41 5.21 11.81 -6.21
CA LEU A 41 5.62 12.89 -5.31
C LEU A 41 4.48 13.87 -5.05
N LEU A 42 3.72 14.25 -6.09
CA LEU A 42 2.55 15.12 -5.95
C LEU A 42 1.48 14.46 -5.07
N MET A 43 1.19 13.17 -5.29
CA MET A 43 0.25 12.41 -4.46
C MET A 43 0.69 12.36 -2.99
N VAL A 44 1.96 12.06 -2.73
CA VAL A 44 2.51 12.01 -1.37
C VAL A 44 2.50 13.41 -0.73
N CYS A 45 2.84 14.47 -1.47
CA CYS A 45 2.82 15.84 -0.95
C CYS A 45 1.40 16.32 -0.63
N VAL A 46 0.43 16.06 -1.50
CA VAL A 46 -0.95 16.55 -1.29
C VAL A 46 -1.65 15.75 -0.20
N LEU A 47 -1.68 14.42 -0.32
CA LEU A 47 -2.35 13.58 0.68
C LEU A 47 -1.57 13.58 2.01
N GLY A 48 -0.27 13.38 1.97
CA GLY A 48 0.58 13.40 3.16
C GLY A 48 0.54 14.75 3.87
N GLY A 49 0.56 15.86 3.12
CA GLY A 49 0.43 17.21 3.68
C GLY A 49 -0.93 17.45 4.34
N MET A 50 -2.01 16.96 3.74
CA MET A 50 -3.35 17.02 4.33
C MET A 50 -3.42 16.24 5.65
N PHE A 51 -2.90 15.01 5.68
CA PHE A 51 -2.87 14.22 6.91
C PHE A 51 -1.90 14.79 7.95
N ALA A 52 -0.76 15.33 7.55
CA ALA A 52 0.17 16.01 8.46
C ALA A 52 -0.47 17.25 9.09
N PHE A 53 -1.22 18.03 8.32
CA PHE A 53 -1.93 19.19 8.86
C PHE A 53 -3.02 18.77 9.87
N CYS A 54 -3.83 17.77 9.55
CA CYS A 54 -4.81 17.22 10.49
C CYS A 54 -4.13 16.68 11.76
N ALA A 55 -3.02 15.98 11.59
CA ALA A 55 -2.24 15.43 12.67
C ALA A 55 -1.71 16.51 13.62
N TYR A 56 -1.17 17.60 13.05
CA TYR A 56 -0.69 18.74 13.84
C TYR A 56 -1.80 19.41 14.66
N GLN A 57 -2.98 19.58 14.07
CA GLN A 57 -4.13 20.18 14.77
C GLN A 57 -4.65 19.31 15.91
N LEU A 58 -4.59 17.99 15.77
CA LEU A 58 -5.06 17.05 16.81
C LEU A 58 -4.01 16.74 17.88
N ALA A 59 -2.72 16.82 17.57
CA ALA A 59 -1.66 16.38 18.47
C ALA A 59 -1.64 17.17 19.78
N ASN A 60 -1.68 18.52 19.71
CA ASN A 60 -1.60 19.39 20.88
C ASN A 60 -2.80 19.22 21.84
N PRO A 61 -4.07 19.28 21.40
CA PRO A 61 -5.22 19.14 22.29
C PRO A 61 -5.34 17.73 22.88
N LEU A 62 -5.03 16.68 22.13
CA LEU A 62 -5.08 15.31 22.65
C LEU A 62 -4.00 15.04 23.68
N ARG A 63 -2.80 15.57 23.46
CA ARG A 63 -1.71 15.49 24.44
C ARG A 63 -2.03 16.24 25.72
N ALA A 64 -2.57 17.45 25.62
CA ALA A 64 -3.00 18.23 26.78
C ALA A 64 -4.07 17.53 27.63
N ALA A 65 -4.89 16.70 26.98
CA ALA A 65 -5.89 15.85 27.63
C ALA A 65 -5.35 14.50 28.13
N GLY A 66 -4.08 14.17 27.89
CA GLY A 66 -3.49 12.86 28.25
C GLY A 66 -4.02 11.70 27.42
N LEU A 67 -4.54 11.97 26.22
CA LEU A 67 -5.17 11.00 25.32
C LEU A 67 -4.28 10.65 24.11
N ASP A 68 -2.98 10.46 24.33
CA ASP A 68 -2.02 10.14 23.26
C ASP A 68 -2.37 8.85 22.51
N TRP A 69 -2.92 7.86 23.23
CA TRP A 69 -3.37 6.62 22.62
C TRP A 69 -4.48 6.83 21.60
N LEU A 70 -5.37 7.82 21.82
CA LEU A 70 -6.47 8.14 20.91
C LEU A 70 -5.95 8.75 19.60
N TYR A 71 -4.87 9.52 19.65
CA TYR A 71 -4.22 10.04 18.47
C TYR A 71 -3.76 8.92 17.53
N PHE A 72 -3.01 7.95 18.05
CA PHE A 72 -2.54 6.81 17.28
C PHE A 72 -3.68 5.90 16.82
N ALA A 73 -4.71 5.73 17.63
CA ALA A 73 -5.90 4.95 17.26
C ALA A 73 -6.66 5.58 16.08
N LEU A 74 -6.88 6.90 16.09
CA LEU A 74 -7.55 7.60 14.99
C LEU A 74 -6.79 7.49 13.68
N PHE A 75 -5.49 7.82 13.66
CA PHE A 75 -4.68 7.71 12.45
C PHE A 75 -4.45 6.27 12.04
N GLY A 76 -4.43 5.32 12.99
CA GLY A 76 -4.39 3.89 12.72
C GLY A 76 -5.65 3.40 11.99
N ILE A 77 -6.84 3.77 12.46
CA ILE A 77 -8.11 3.42 11.83
C ILE A 77 -8.23 4.03 10.43
N ILE A 78 -7.89 5.31 10.28
CA ILE A 78 -7.90 5.98 8.97
C ILE A 78 -6.92 5.29 8.01
N GLY A 79 -5.70 5.02 8.47
CA GLY A 79 -4.68 4.31 7.69
C GLY A 79 -5.10 2.90 7.29
N LEU A 80 -5.79 2.18 8.20
CA LEU A 80 -6.35 0.87 7.92
C LEU A 80 -7.44 0.95 6.85
N MET A 81 -8.38 1.89 6.96
CA MET A 81 -9.43 2.10 5.96
C MET A 81 -8.84 2.43 4.58
N PHE A 82 -7.91 3.38 4.50
CA PHE A 82 -7.23 3.73 3.26
C PHE A 82 -6.45 2.55 2.67
N GLY A 83 -5.76 1.79 3.52
CA GLY A 83 -5.02 0.61 3.13
C GLY A 83 -5.93 -0.46 2.52
N VAL A 84 -7.03 -0.79 3.19
CA VAL A 84 -7.98 -1.82 2.74
C VAL A 84 -8.65 -1.38 1.45
N PHE A 85 -9.27 -0.20 1.39
CA PHE A 85 -9.95 0.26 0.18
C PHE A 85 -9.01 0.42 -1.01
N GLY A 86 -7.77 0.90 -0.77
CA GLY A 86 -6.77 1.03 -1.83
C GLY A 86 -6.24 -0.30 -2.35
N SER A 87 -6.17 -1.33 -1.52
CA SER A 87 -5.56 -2.61 -1.88
C SER A 87 -6.54 -3.70 -2.32
N VAL A 88 -7.82 -3.67 -1.89
CA VAL A 88 -8.81 -4.74 -2.16
C VAL A 88 -8.96 -5.05 -3.64
N PHE A 89 -9.14 -4.03 -4.48
CA PHE A 89 -9.33 -4.24 -5.92
C PHE A 89 -8.06 -4.80 -6.59
N ASN A 90 -6.89 -4.34 -6.15
CA ASN A 90 -5.62 -4.86 -6.64
C ASN A 90 -5.37 -6.29 -6.16
N THR A 91 -5.75 -6.61 -4.93
CA THR A 91 -5.69 -7.97 -4.35
C THR A 91 -6.57 -8.93 -5.14
N TYR A 92 -7.81 -8.53 -5.43
CA TYR A 92 -8.73 -9.32 -6.24
C TYR A 92 -8.17 -9.58 -7.64
N ALA A 93 -7.65 -8.54 -8.30
CA ALA A 93 -7.05 -8.67 -9.63
C ALA A 93 -5.81 -9.56 -9.62
N ALA A 94 -4.92 -9.41 -8.62
CA ALA A 94 -3.67 -10.13 -8.53
C ALA A 94 -3.84 -11.62 -8.16
N LEU A 95 -4.82 -11.96 -7.31
CA LEU A 95 -5.01 -13.32 -6.82
C LEU A 95 -5.99 -14.12 -7.69
N TYR A 96 -7.10 -13.51 -8.11
CA TYR A 96 -8.22 -14.24 -8.72
C TYR A 96 -8.42 -13.99 -10.21
N LYS A 97 -8.08 -12.78 -10.72
CA LYS A 97 -8.31 -12.41 -12.12
C LYS A 97 -7.02 -12.39 -12.95
N ALA A 98 -5.91 -12.93 -12.45
CA ALA A 98 -4.66 -12.92 -13.19
C ALA A 98 -4.73 -13.88 -14.39
N ASN A 99 -4.73 -13.32 -15.60
CA ASN A 99 -4.73 -14.06 -16.87
C ASN A 99 -3.45 -14.89 -17.09
N ASP A 100 -2.43 -14.67 -16.26
CA ASP A 100 -1.14 -15.38 -16.33
C ASP A 100 -1.13 -16.71 -15.56
N ASN A 101 -2.24 -17.12 -14.95
CA ASN A 101 -2.30 -18.35 -14.15
C ASN A 101 -1.95 -19.59 -15.01
N ASP A 102 -2.52 -19.71 -16.21
CA ASP A 102 -2.31 -20.86 -17.07
C ASP A 102 -0.87 -20.90 -17.61
N LEU A 103 -0.29 -19.76 -17.90
CA LEU A 103 1.12 -19.62 -18.32
C LEU A 103 2.12 -19.92 -17.20
N LEU A 104 1.84 -19.48 -15.97
CA LEU A 104 2.72 -19.70 -14.82
C LEU A 104 2.65 -21.15 -14.30
N LEU A 105 1.47 -21.78 -14.39
CA LEU A 105 1.26 -23.18 -14.01
C LEU A 105 1.90 -24.18 -15.01
N SER A 106 2.11 -23.76 -16.28
CA SER A 106 2.81 -24.56 -17.27
C SER A 106 4.34 -24.55 -17.12
N LEU A 107 4.90 -23.64 -16.31
CA LEU A 107 6.32 -23.56 -16.05
C LEU A 107 6.70 -24.52 -14.88
N PRO A 108 7.88 -25.14 -14.89
CA PRO A 108 8.36 -26.02 -13.81
C PRO A 108 8.79 -25.20 -12.58
N VAL A 109 7.89 -24.36 -12.06
CA VAL A 109 8.11 -23.52 -10.88
C VAL A 109 7.19 -23.98 -9.78
N PRO A 110 7.66 -24.16 -8.52
CA PRO A 110 6.79 -24.57 -7.42
C PRO A 110 5.68 -23.52 -7.20
N VAL A 111 4.43 -23.97 -7.19
CA VAL A 111 3.22 -23.13 -7.05
C VAL A 111 3.29 -22.21 -5.83
N GLY A 112 3.92 -22.69 -4.74
CA GLY A 112 4.14 -21.89 -3.53
C GLY A 112 4.96 -20.62 -3.74
N SER A 113 5.97 -20.66 -4.64
CA SER A 113 6.78 -19.47 -4.94
C SER A 113 6.00 -18.42 -5.74
N ILE A 114 5.08 -18.85 -6.60
CA ILE A 114 4.20 -17.97 -7.37
C ILE A 114 3.21 -17.29 -6.43
N LEU A 115 2.56 -18.06 -5.56
CA LEU A 115 1.61 -17.54 -4.58
C LEU A 115 2.27 -16.56 -3.61
N LEU A 116 3.46 -16.92 -3.09
CA LEU A 116 4.20 -16.07 -2.16
C LEU A 116 4.59 -14.73 -2.82
N SER A 117 5.01 -14.73 -4.09
CA SER A 117 5.35 -13.49 -4.79
C SER A 117 4.14 -12.56 -4.95
N ARG A 118 2.95 -13.11 -5.24
CA ARG A 118 1.71 -12.35 -5.36
C ARG A 118 1.26 -11.78 -4.01
N LEU A 119 1.29 -12.60 -2.97
CA LEU A 119 0.96 -12.16 -1.61
C LEU A 119 1.89 -11.04 -1.13
N LEU A 120 3.20 -11.12 -1.42
CA LEU A 120 4.16 -10.06 -1.15
C LEU A 120 3.82 -8.77 -1.91
N GLY A 121 3.41 -8.86 -3.18
CA GLY A 121 2.97 -7.71 -3.96
C GLY A 121 1.75 -7.02 -3.35
N VAL A 122 0.77 -7.81 -2.92
CA VAL A 122 -0.45 -7.31 -2.23
C VAL A 122 -0.09 -6.65 -0.90
N TYR A 123 0.78 -7.27 -0.11
CA TYR A 123 1.26 -6.72 1.17
C TYR A 123 1.96 -5.37 0.99
N LEU A 124 2.87 -5.26 0.01
CA LEU A 124 3.58 -4.01 -0.28
C LEU A 124 2.62 -2.90 -0.72
N MET A 125 1.60 -3.23 -1.52
CA MET A 125 0.58 -2.25 -1.91
C MET A 125 -0.22 -1.76 -0.70
N GLY A 126 -0.71 -2.66 0.15
CA GLY A 126 -1.44 -2.30 1.37
C GLY A 126 -0.58 -1.44 2.31
N LEU A 127 0.72 -1.79 2.45
CA LEU A 127 1.68 -1.02 3.22
C LEU A 127 1.86 0.40 2.66
N MET A 128 1.98 0.55 1.33
CA MET A 128 2.12 1.88 0.71
C MET A 128 0.91 2.76 0.97
N PHE A 129 -0.32 2.25 0.83
CA PHE A 129 -1.53 3.03 1.08
C PHE A 129 -1.69 3.43 2.55
N SER A 130 -1.45 2.51 3.48
CA SER A 130 -1.52 2.81 4.91
C SER A 130 -0.41 3.77 5.37
N ALA A 131 0.78 3.68 4.76
CA ALA A 131 1.91 4.55 5.06
C ALA A 131 1.63 6.01 4.70
N VAL A 132 0.91 6.29 3.61
CA VAL A 132 0.56 7.66 3.20
C VAL A 132 -0.21 8.41 4.29
N VAL A 133 -0.97 7.71 5.12
CA VAL A 133 -1.72 8.29 6.24
C VAL A 133 -0.90 8.27 7.53
N PHE A 134 -0.35 7.10 7.88
CA PHE A 134 0.24 6.88 9.19
C PHE A 134 1.64 7.52 9.33
N VAL A 135 2.45 7.55 8.27
CA VAL A 135 3.81 8.10 8.33
C VAL A 135 3.81 9.61 8.61
N PRO A 136 3.01 10.46 7.91
CA PRO A 136 2.94 11.88 8.25
C PRO A 136 2.48 12.14 9.68
N ALA A 137 1.49 11.38 10.16
CA ALA A 137 1.00 11.48 11.52
C ALA A 137 2.08 11.10 12.55
N ALA A 138 2.83 10.02 12.29
CA ALA A 138 3.94 9.60 13.16
C ALA A 138 5.07 10.63 13.18
N ILE A 139 5.43 11.22 12.03
CA ILE A 139 6.46 12.27 11.95
C ILE A 139 6.04 13.49 12.76
N VAL A 140 4.80 13.97 12.61
CA VAL A 140 4.29 15.12 13.37
C VAL A 140 4.36 14.87 14.87
N TYR A 141 3.94 13.69 15.32
CA TYR A 141 3.99 13.34 16.74
C TYR A 141 5.43 13.26 17.27
N LEU A 142 6.34 12.66 16.51
CA LEU A 142 7.77 12.60 16.87
C LEU A 142 8.44 13.98 16.93
N CYS A 143 7.97 14.95 16.12
CA CYS A 143 8.46 16.34 16.21
C CYS A 143 8.02 17.03 17.50
N ILE A 144 6.87 16.63 18.09
CA ILE A 144 6.32 17.21 19.31
C ILE A 144 6.89 16.53 20.56
N ASP A 145 7.02 15.20 20.52
CA ASP A 145 7.52 14.38 21.63
C ASP A 145 8.47 13.29 21.12
N PHE A 146 9.75 13.65 21.06
CA PHE A 146 10.78 12.70 20.66
C PHE A 146 11.18 11.82 21.83
N SER A 147 10.70 10.58 21.86
CA SER A 147 11.17 9.53 22.77
C SER A 147 11.50 8.27 21.98
N VAL A 148 12.48 7.50 22.46
CA VAL A 148 12.81 6.19 21.85
C VAL A 148 11.60 5.24 21.91
N GLY A 149 10.79 5.34 22.98
CA GLY A 149 9.56 4.56 23.13
C GLY A 149 8.51 4.92 22.07
N THR A 150 8.29 6.21 21.79
CA THR A 150 7.36 6.66 20.75
C THR A 150 7.82 6.26 19.36
N LEU A 151 9.12 6.31 19.08
CA LEU A 151 9.66 5.86 17.79
C LEU A 151 9.44 4.36 17.58
N LEU A 152 9.74 3.53 18.57
CA LEU A 152 9.47 2.09 18.51
C LEU A 152 7.97 1.80 18.36
N GLY A 153 7.13 2.53 19.12
CA GLY A 153 5.67 2.43 19.01
C GLY A 153 5.15 2.77 17.62
N CYS A 154 5.66 3.81 16.98
CA CYS A 154 5.29 4.17 15.60
C CYS A 154 5.69 3.08 14.60
N ILE A 155 6.89 2.51 14.72
CA ILE A 155 7.35 1.43 13.81
C ILE A 155 6.48 0.18 14.00
N LEU A 156 6.26 -0.25 15.24
CA LEU A 156 5.42 -1.40 15.55
C LEU A 156 3.97 -1.18 15.13
N GLY A 157 3.44 0.03 15.36
CA GLY A 157 2.10 0.42 14.92
C GLY A 157 1.94 0.33 13.41
N MET A 158 2.90 0.86 12.64
CA MET A 158 2.90 0.78 11.19
C MET A 158 2.93 -0.67 10.68
N LEU A 159 3.79 -1.51 11.25
CA LEU A 159 3.86 -2.93 10.89
C LEU A 159 2.56 -3.64 11.24
N SER A 160 1.98 -3.38 12.42
CA SER A 160 0.71 -3.96 12.84
C SER A 160 -0.42 -3.57 11.88
N ILE A 161 -0.58 -2.29 11.55
CA ILE A 161 -1.60 -1.79 10.62
C ILE A 161 -1.43 -2.47 9.26
N SER A 162 -0.22 -2.58 8.72
CA SER A 162 0.02 -3.19 7.41
C SER A 162 -0.34 -4.68 7.37
N VAL A 163 -0.13 -5.42 8.44
CA VAL A 163 -0.56 -6.83 8.57
C VAL A 163 -2.09 -6.90 8.61
N PHE A 164 -2.76 -6.06 9.39
CA PHE A 164 -4.23 -6.00 9.42
C PHE A 164 -4.82 -5.65 8.06
N VAL A 165 -4.28 -4.66 7.37
CA VAL A 165 -4.69 -4.29 6.01
C VAL A 165 -4.55 -5.48 5.06
N PHE A 166 -3.45 -6.20 5.12
CA PHE A 166 -3.21 -7.38 4.29
C PHE A 166 -4.25 -8.48 4.54
N VAL A 167 -4.51 -8.83 5.80
CA VAL A 167 -5.50 -9.87 6.16
C VAL A 167 -6.90 -9.47 5.71
N LEU A 168 -7.31 -8.23 5.98
CA LEU A 168 -8.63 -7.73 5.57
C LEU A 168 -8.78 -7.67 4.05
N SER A 169 -7.75 -7.21 3.33
CA SER A 169 -7.77 -7.16 1.87
C SER A 169 -7.90 -8.54 1.25
N CYS A 170 -7.22 -9.54 1.80
CA CYS A 170 -7.37 -10.93 1.36
C CYS A 170 -8.77 -11.48 1.65
N ALA A 171 -9.33 -11.19 2.83
CA ALA A 171 -10.68 -11.62 3.20
C ALA A 171 -11.75 -11.00 2.31
N PHE A 172 -11.67 -9.69 2.04
CA PHE A 172 -12.58 -9.01 1.11
C PHE A 172 -12.43 -9.48 -0.33
N ALA A 173 -11.22 -9.77 -0.78
CA ALA A 173 -10.98 -10.31 -2.12
C ALA A 173 -11.61 -11.70 -2.28
N LEU A 174 -11.51 -12.57 -1.26
CA LEU A 174 -12.21 -13.86 -1.21
C LEU A 174 -13.73 -13.69 -1.27
N TRP A 175 -14.27 -12.74 -0.51
CA TRP A 175 -15.70 -12.46 -0.51
C TRP A 175 -16.18 -11.99 -1.89
N LEU A 176 -15.46 -11.07 -2.53
CA LEU A 176 -15.76 -10.61 -3.90
C LEU A 176 -15.71 -11.76 -4.92
N TRP A 177 -14.75 -12.68 -4.79
CA TRP A 177 -14.65 -13.84 -5.65
C TRP A 177 -15.85 -14.77 -5.50
N THR A 178 -16.26 -15.07 -4.25
CA THR A 178 -17.47 -15.89 -3.97
C THR A 178 -18.74 -15.25 -4.53
N VAL A 179 -18.91 -13.94 -4.39
CA VAL A 179 -20.05 -13.21 -4.96
C VAL A 179 -20.04 -13.27 -6.49
N SER A 180 -18.86 -13.16 -7.13
CA SER A 180 -18.73 -13.22 -8.59
C SER A 180 -18.99 -14.60 -9.20
N ILE A 181 -19.00 -15.67 -8.39
CA ILE A 181 -19.35 -17.03 -8.84
C ILE A 181 -20.87 -17.28 -8.71
N ILE A 182 -21.52 -16.60 -7.74
CA ILE A 182 -22.96 -16.80 -7.45
C ILE A 182 -23.84 -15.97 -8.39
N LEU A 183 -23.35 -14.85 -8.91
CA LEU A 183 -24.01 -13.98 -9.90
C LEU A 183 -23.72 -14.41 -11.32
#